data_1354616641c2321d001e925855ab60fe
#
_entry.id   1354616641c2321d001e925855ab60fe
#
_cell.length_a   1.000
_cell.length_b   1.000
_cell.length_c   1.000
_cell.angle_alpha   90.00
_cell.angle_beta   90.00
_cell.angle_gamma   90.00
#
_symmetry.space_group_name_H-M   'P 1'
#
loop_
_entity.id
_entity.type
_entity.pdbx_description
1 polymer ?
#
loop_
_entity_poly.entity_id
_entity_poly.type
_entity_poly.pdbx_seq_one_letter_code
_entity_poly.pdbx_strand_id
1 'polypeptide(L)'
;MIAQLEGILNLVTGSLVLFSSIGIFVLTLNARYTHAIARVRELYDEIKAGHQDANKLEKELDLMVFRCHLLKWSFALLLSSAISSGTFLLCSIFSKFLSYIDPEILLSCLIFSVLFIFSSMVFLFRDVLVSLKATLIHIERLQD
;
A
#
# COMPACT_ATOMS: atom_id res chain seq x y z
N MET A 1 23.51 -8.95 -31.47
CA MET A 1 24.08 -8.28 -30.29
C MET A 1 23.35 -6.99 -29.93
N ILE A 2 23.15 -6.04 -30.86
CA ILE A 2 22.44 -4.77 -30.59
C ILE A 2 20.96 -5.01 -30.21
N ALA A 3 20.21 -5.80 -30.95
CA ALA A 3 18.80 -6.13 -30.63
C ALA A 3 18.60 -6.82 -29.29
N GLN A 4 19.57 -7.62 -28.84
CA GLN A 4 19.56 -8.23 -27.52
C GLN A 4 19.81 -7.20 -26.42
N LEU A 5 20.68 -6.22 -26.65
CA LEU A 5 20.98 -5.13 -25.75
C LEU A 5 19.75 -4.22 -25.59
N GLU A 6 19.08 -3.88 -26.68
CA GLU A 6 17.82 -3.10 -26.66
C GLU A 6 16.71 -3.81 -25.88
N GLY A 7 16.56 -5.12 -26.07
CA GLY A 7 15.57 -5.90 -25.32
C GLY A 7 15.84 -5.88 -23.81
N ILE A 8 17.12 -5.95 -23.38
CA ILE A 8 17.49 -5.85 -21.97
C ILE A 8 17.20 -4.45 -21.44
N LEU A 9 17.60 -3.43 -22.19
CA LEU A 9 17.44 -2.04 -21.80
C LEU A 9 15.96 -1.70 -21.57
N ASN A 10 15.09 -2.11 -22.48
CA ASN A 10 13.65 -1.90 -22.38
C ASN A 10 13.05 -2.63 -21.17
N LEU A 11 13.46 -3.86 -20.89
CA LEU A 11 12.98 -4.64 -19.76
C LEU A 11 13.43 -4.03 -18.43
N VAL A 12 14.69 -3.63 -18.31
CA VAL A 12 15.25 -2.97 -17.13
C VAL A 12 14.59 -1.62 -16.90
N THR A 13 14.40 -0.83 -17.96
CA THR A 13 13.75 0.49 -17.85
C THR A 13 12.30 0.35 -17.39
N GLY A 14 11.54 -0.59 -17.97
CA GLY A 14 10.15 -0.84 -17.55
C GLY A 14 10.03 -1.25 -16.09
N SER A 15 10.91 -2.12 -15.62
CA SER A 15 10.87 -2.55 -14.21
C SER A 15 11.39 -1.48 -13.24
N LEU A 16 12.33 -0.61 -13.64
CA LEU A 16 12.74 0.54 -12.83
C LEU A 16 11.61 1.56 -12.68
N VAL A 17 10.85 1.83 -13.74
CA VAL A 17 9.67 2.71 -13.67
C VAL A 17 8.62 2.14 -12.71
N LEU A 18 8.37 0.83 -12.79
CA LEU A 18 7.42 0.14 -11.91
C LEU A 18 7.89 0.22 -10.44
N PHE A 19 9.17 -0.01 -10.19
CA PHE A 19 9.75 0.07 -8.85
C PHE A 19 9.68 1.50 -8.27
N SER A 20 9.96 2.50 -9.09
CA SER A 20 9.84 3.92 -8.70
C SER A 20 8.39 4.30 -8.37
N SER A 21 7.43 3.81 -9.15
CA SER A 21 6.01 4.01 -8.91
C SER A 21 5.58 3.42 -7.55
N ILE A 22 6.03 2.20 -7.23
CA ILE A 22 5.79 1.58 -5.93
C ILE A 22 6.36 2.44 -4.81
N GLY A 23 7.56 3.01 -4.97
CA GLY A 23 8.16 3.90 -3.99
C GLY A 23 7.30 5.12 -3.66
N ILE A 24 6.71 5.75 -4.67
CA ILE A 24 5.79 6.89 -4.48
C ILE A 24 4.52 6.45 -3.73
N PHE A 25 3.95 5.30 -4.06
CA PHE A 25 2.81 4.75 -3.33
C PHE A 25 3.14 4.45 -1.87
N VAL A 26 4.32 3.90 -1.59
CA VAL A 26 4.81 3.66 -0.22
C VAL A 26 4.85 4.94 0.59
N LEU A 27 5.38 6.03 0.04
CA LEU A 27 5.43 7.34 0.71
C LEU A 27 4.03 7.86 1.01
N THR A 28 3.11 7.78 0.05
CA THR A 28 1.72 8.23 0.21
C THR A 28 1.00 7.41 1.30
N LEU A 29 1.15 6.09 1.30
CA LEU A 29 0.56 5.21 2.31
C LEU A 29 1.15 5.46 3.69
N ASN A 30 2.47 5.66 3.78
CA ASN A 30 3.15 5.94 5.05
C ASN A 30 2.64 7.23 5.69
N ALA A 31 2.47 8.30 4.90
CA ALA A 31 1.90 9.56 5.37
C ALA A 31 0.48 9.35 5.93
N ARG A 32 -0.40 8.66 5.19
CA ARG A 32 -1.77 8.35 5.64
C ARG A 32 -1.80 7.49 6.90
N TYR A 33 -0.93 6.48 6.98
CA TYR A 33 -0.84 5.59 8.14
C TYR A 33 -0.39 6.34 9.39
N THR A 34 0.60 7.22 9.27
CA THR A 34 1.09 8.06 10.37
C THR A 34 -0.01 8.99 10.90
N HIS A 35 -0.77 9.64 10.01
CA HIS A 35 -1.90 10.47 10.41
C HIS A 35 -3.02 9.67 11.09
N ALA A 36 -3.33 8.47 10.59
CA ALA A 36 -4.35 7.62 11.21
C ALA A 36 -3.94 7.18 12.63
N ILE A 37 -2.67 6.79 12.83
CA ILE A 37 -2.15 6.42 14.17
C ILE A 37 -2.14 7.62 15.11
N ALA A 38 -1.75 8.80 14.65
CA ALA A 38 -1.75 10.01 15.46
C ALA A 38 -3.17 10.30 15.97
N ARG A 39 -4.17 10.19 15.10
CA ARG A 39 -5.59 10.39 15.49
C ARG A 39 -6.09 9.33 16.46
N VAL A 40 -5.69 8.07 16.30
CA VAL A 40 -6.03 6.99 17.26
C VAL A 40 -5.49 7.31 18.65
N ARG A 41 -4.25 7.78 18.75
CA ARG A 41 -3.64 8.17 20.04
C ARG A 41 -4.37 9.34 20.69
N GLU A 42 -4.68 10.36 19.92
CA GLU A 42 -5.42 11.54 20.38
C GLU A 42 -6.80 11.14 20.93
N LEU A 43 -7.57 10.34 20.21
CA LEU A 43 -8.87 9.83 20.65
C LEU A 43 -8.76 8.97 21.92
N TYR A 44 -7.72 8.15 22.01
CA TYR A 44 -7.46 7.33 23.21
C TYR A 44 -7.19 8.21 24.44
N ASP A 45 -6.39 9.27 24.29
CA ASP A 45 -6.07 10.21 25.37
C ASP A 45 -7.32 11.03 25.78
N GLU A 46 -8.18 11.43 24.83
CA GLU A 46 -9.47 12.09 25.12
C GLU A 46 -10.41 11.19 25.92
N ILE A 47 -10.52 9.91 25.58
CA ILE A 47 -11.35 8.93 26.31
C ILE A 47 -10.83 8.77 27.73
N LYS A 48 -9.50 8.68 27.90
CA LYS A 48 -8.86 8.54 29.22
C LYS A 48 -9.03 9.78 30.11
N ALA A 49 -9.15 10.96 29.50
CA ALA A 49 -9.39 12.21 30.21
C ALA A 49 -10.85 12.37 30.74
N GLY A 50 -11.75 11.43 30.40
CA GLY A 50 -13.10 11.35 30.99
C GLY A 50 -14.09 12.37 30.40
N HIS A 51 -13.98 12.73 29.14
CA HIS A 51 -14.95 13.62 28.48
C HIS A 51 -16.33 12.97 28.39
N GLN A 52 -17.40 13.78 28.52
CA GLN A 52 -18.80 13.33 28.68
C GLN A 52 -19.40 12.51 27.52
N ASP A 53 -18.73 12.43 26.37
CA ASP A 53 -19.21 11.72 25.17
C ASP A 53 -18.48 10.38 24.92
N ALA A 54 -18.13 9.62 25.96
CA ALA A 54 -17.35 8.39 25.86
C ALA A 54 -17.87 7.39 24.80
N ASN A 55 -19.18 7.21 24.68
CA ASN A 55 -19.79 6.27 23.71
C ASN A 55 -19.62 6.71 22.25
N LYS A 56 -19.59 8.01 21.96
CA LYS A 56 -19.38 8.54 20.61
C LYS A 56 -17.88 8.47 20.26
N LEU A 57 -17.01 8.80 21.20
CA LEU A 57 -15.55 8.68 21.04
C LEU A 57 -15.11 7.24 20.80
N GLU A 58 -15.71 6.28 21.47
CA GLU A 58 -15.41 4.87 21.33
C GLU A 58 -15.74 4.36 19.92
N LYS A 59 -16.87 4.76 19.35
CA LYS A 59 -17.23 4.46 17.96
C LYS A 59 -16.28 5.10 16.92
N GLU A 60 -15.84 6.34 17.18
CA GLU A 60 -14.86 7.01 16.34
C GLU A 60 -13.50 6.30 16.42
N LEU A 61 -13.10 5.87 17.62
CA LEU A 61 -11.88 5.10 17.83
C LEU A 61 -11.90 3.77 17.07
N ASP A 62 -12.99 2.99 17.18
CA ASP A 62 -13.14 1.73 16.46
C ASP A 62 -13.02 1.91 14.93
N LEU A 63 -13.62 2.97 14.41
CA LEU A 63 -13.55 3.29 13.00
C LEU A 63 -12.10 3.63 12.57
N MET A 64 -11.38 4.39 13.40
CA MET A 64 -9.98 4.74 13.14
C MET A 64 -9.05 3.54 13.24
N VAL A 65 -9.27 2.64 14.19
CA VAL A 65 -8.53 1.38 14.31
C VAL A 65 -8.76 0.51 13.08
N PHE A 66 -10.00 0.42 12.61
CA PHE A 66 -10.32 -0.31 11.37
C PHE A 66 -9.59 0.28 10.15
N ARG A 67 -9.51 1.62 10.04
CA ARG A 67 -8.73 2.29 8.98
C ARG A 67 -7.25 1.97 9.07
N CYS A 68 -6.66 1.99 10.26
CA CYS A 68 -5.27 1.57 10.46
C CYS A 68 -5.03 0.13 9.99
N HIS A 69 -5.99 -0.76 10.21
CA HIS A 69 -5.91 -2.14 9.74
C HIS A 69 -5.95 -2.26 8.21
N LEU A 70 -6.84 -1.51 7.55
CA LEU A 70 -6.90 -1.45 6.08
C LEU A 70 -5.59 -0.91 5.49
N LEU A 71 -5.06 0.17 6.04
CA LEU A 71 -3.80 0.77 5.60
C LEU A 71 -2.61 -0.18 5.81
N LYS A 72 -2.56 -0.90 6.94
CA LYS A 72 -1.54 -1.91 7.21
C LYS A 72 -1.54 -3.01 6.15
N TRP A 73 -2.70 -3.55 5.79
CA TRP A 73 -2.80 -4.58 4.76
C TRP A 73 -2.46 -4.05 3.36
N SER A 74 -2.91 -2.83 3.02
CA SER A 74 -2.53 -2.17 1.79
C SER A 74 -1.00 -2.02 1.68
N PHE A 75 -0.36 -1.59 2.77
CA PHE A 75 1.09 -1.42 2.84
C PHE A 75 1.84 -2.76 2.70
N ALA A 76 1.37 -3.82 3.38
CA ALA A 76 1.96 -5.15 3.29
C ALA A 76 1.89 -5.71 1.86
N LEU A 77 0.75 -5.56 1.18
CA LEU A 77 0.57 -5.99 -0.21
C LEU A 77 1.47 -5.19 -1.16
N LEU A 78 1.62 -3.89 -0.93
CA LEU A 78 2.49 -3.05 -1.75
C LEU A 78 3.97 -3.44 -1.60
N LEU A 79 4.42 -3.74 -0.38
CA LEU A 79 5.78 -4.24 -0.12
C LEU A 79 6.00 -5.62 -0.77
N SER A 80 5.00 -6.50 -0.70
CA SER A 80 5.06 -7.80 -1.38
C SER A 80 5.19 -7.65 -2.90
N SER A 81 4.50 -6.68 -3.49
CA SER A 81 4.66 -6.33 -4.90
C SER A 81 6.07 -5.82 -5.21
N ALA A 82 6.65 -4.98 -4.34
CA ALA A 82 8.02 -4.50 -4.50
C ALA A 82 9.04 -5.64 -4.48
N ILE A 83 8.88 -6.59 -3.55
CA ILE A 83 9.74 -7.78 -3.46
C ILE A 83 9.61 -8.63 -4.72
N SER A 84 8.38 -8.89 -5.17
CA SER A 84 8.12 -9.67 -6.39
C SER A 84 8.72 -9.01 -7.64
N SER A 85 8.57 -7.68 -7.77
CA SER A 85 9.15 -6.90 -8.87
C SER A 85 10.68 -6.87 -8.81
N GLY A 86 11.27 -6.73 -7.62
CA GLY A 86 12.72 -6.80 -7.42
C GLY A 86 13.28 -8.18 -7.77
N THR A 87 12.58 -9.24 -7.35
CA THR A 87 12.96 -10.63 -7.71
C THR A 87 12.90 -10.85 -9.20
N PHE A 88 11.84 -10.36 -9.88
CA PHE A 88 11.75 -10.41 -11.33
C PHE A 88 12.95 -9.72 -12.01
N LEU A 89 13.36 -8.54 -11.53
CA LEU A 89 14.53 -7.81 -12.03
C LEU A 89 15.81 -8.62 -11.90
N LEU A 90 16.08 -9.14 -10.71
CA LEU A 90 17.26 -9.95 -10.43
C LEU A 90 17.28 -11.20 -11.29
N CYS A 91 16.19 -11.96 -11.32
CA CYS A 91 16.08 -13.17 -12.15
C CYS A 91 16.25 -12.87 -13.64
N SER A 92 15.75 -11.74 -14.12
CA SER A 92 15.89 -11.31 -15.51
C SER A 92 17.36 -11.03 -15.90
N ILE A 93 18.12 -10.41 -14.97
CA ILE A 93 19.55 -10.16 -15.17
C ILE A 93 20.33 -11.49 -15.12
N PHE A 94 20.07 -12.35 -14.12
CA PHE A 94 20.75 -13.62 -13.95
C PHE A 94 20.42 -14.64 -15.03
N SER A 95 19.21 -14.64 -15.58
CA SER A 95 18.78 -15.53 -16.69
C SER A 95 19.69 -15.44 -17.90
N LYS A 96 20.28 -14.29 -18.16
CA LYS A 96 21.22 -14.10 -19.27
C LYS A 96 22.62 -14.63 -19.00
N PHE A 97 23.01 -14.73 -17.71
CA PHE A 97 24.29 -15.28 -17.32
C PHE A 97 24.25 -16.82 -17.18
N LEU A 98 23.12 -17.36 -16.73
CA LEU A 98 23.00 -18.79 -16.39
C LEU A 98 22.25 -19.65 -17.42
N SER A 99 21.58 -19.06 -18.43
CA SER A 99 20.77 -19.78 -19.46
C SER A 99 19.78 -20.83 -18.91
N TYR A 100 19.34 -20.72 -17.66
CA TYR A 100 18.68 -21.78 -16.89
C TYR A 100 17.31 -21.41 -16.31
N ILE A 101 16.83 -20.18 -16.53
CA ILE A 101 15.54 -19.75 -15.96
C ILE A 101 14.49 -19.76 -17.06
N ASP A 102 13.44 -20.57 -16.85
CA ASP A 102 12.29 -20.63 -17.76
C ASP A 102 11.56 -19.28 -17.83
N PRO A 103 11.21 -18.79 -19.05
CA PRO A 103 10.50 -17.53 -19.23
C PRO A 103 9.14 -17.50 -18.54
N GLU A 104 8.53 -18.68 -18.29
CA GLU A 104 7.25 -18.80 -17.58
C GLU A 104 7.37 -18.37 -16.10
N ILE A 105 8.50 -18.65 -15.45
CA ILE A 105 8.76 -18.22 -14.06
C ILE A 105 8.87 -16.70 -13.98
N LEU A 106 9.56 -16.09 -14.93
CA LEU A 106 9.68 -14.63 -15.02
C LEU A 106 8.31 -13.96 -15.23
N LEU A 107 7.50 -14.50 -16.12
CA LEU A 107 6.16 -14.00 -16.39
C LEU A 107 5.25 -14.11 -15.15
N SER A 108 5.33 -15.23 -14.43
CA SER A 108 4.54 -15.43 -13.20
C SER A 108 4.89 -14.41 -12.12
N CYS A 109 6.18 -14.12 -11.89
CA CYS A 109 6.61 -13.08 -10.93
C CYS A 109 6.07 -11.70 -11.29
N LEU A 110 6.04 -11.36 -12.58
CA LEU A 110 5.49 -10.09 -13.05
C LEU A 110 3.97 -10.01 -12.81
N ILE A 111 3.23 -11.07 -13.14
CA ILE A 111 1.78 -11.15 -12.93
C ILE A 111 1.47 -11.01 -11.42
N PHE A 112 2.19 -11.72 -10.55
CA PHE A 112 2.01 -11.59 -9.10
C PHE A 112 2.29 -10.17 -8.60
N SER A 113 3.33 -9.51 -9.10
CA SER A 113 3.62 -8.12 -8.75
C SER A 113 2.44 -7.20 -9.09
N VAL A 114 1.89 -7.32 -10.28
CA VAL A 114 0.75 -6.50 -10.74
C VAL A 114 -0.50 -6.80 -9.91
N LEU A 115 -0.80 -8.07 -9.63
CA LEU A 115 -1.93 -8.47 -8.78
C LEU A 115 -1.84 -7.91 -7.37
N PHE A 116 -0.65 -7.89 -6.77
CA PHE A 116 -0.44 -7.31 -5.45
C PHE A 116 -0.63 -5.79 -5.44
N ILE A 117 -0.19 -5.07 -6.49
CA ILE A 117 -0.47 -3.63 -6.63
C ILE A 117 -1.97 -3.37 -6.70
N PHE A 118 -2.70 -4.11 -7.54
CA PHE A 118 -4.15 -3.97 -7.67
C PHE A 118 -4.86 -4.25 -6.34
N SER A 119 -4.48 -5.32 -5.65
CA SER A 119 -5.04 -5.66 -4.34
C SER A 119 -4.78 -4.56 -3.32
N SER A 120 -3.57 -4.00 -3.29
CA SER A 120 -3.22 -2.86 -2.43
C SER A 120 -4.09 -1.63 -2.73
N MET A 121 -4.33 -1.33 -4.02
CA MET A 121 -5.20 -0.22 -4.42
C MET A 121 -6.64 -0.40 -3.96
N VAL A 122 -7.18 -1.62 -3.98
CA VAL A 122 -8.53 -1.91 -3.48
C VAL A 122 -8.64 -1.62 -1.97
N PHE A 123 -7.64 -2.03 -1.17
CA PHE A 123 -7.61 -1.71 0.25
C PHE A 123 -7.50 -0.20 0.51
N LEU A 124 -6.67 0.51 -0.27
CA LEU A 124 -6.55 1.96 -0.20
C LEU A 124 -7.87 2.66 -0.55
N PHE A 125 -8.56 2.20 -1.59
CA PHE A 125 -9.86 2.74 -1.97
C PHE A 125 -10.90 2.55 -0.86
N ARG A 126 -10.92 1.38 -0.22
CA ARG A 126 -11.74 1.13 0.96
C ARG A 126 -11.42 2.08 2.12
N ASP A 127 -10.15 2.35 2.40
CA ASP A 127 -9.74 3.33 3.42
C ASP A 127 -10.30 4.72 3.10
N VAL A 128 -10.24 5.15 1.84
CA VAL A 128 -10.80 6.45 1.43
C VAL A 128 -12.30 6.54 1.69
N LEU A 129 -13.07 5.50 1.35
CA LEU A 129 -14.52 5.44 1.61
C LEU A 129 -14.84 5.50 3.12
N VAL A 130 -14.08 4.75 3.92
CA VAL A 130 -14.24 4.76 5.39
C VAL A 130 -13.84 6.12 5.97
N SER A 131 -12.81 6.76 5.41
CA SER A 131 -12.38 8.12 5.79
C SER A 131 -13.47 9.15 5.57
N LEU A 132 -14.15 9.11 4.41
CA LEU A 132 -15.28 9.99 4.13
C LEU A 132 -16.41 9.80 5.13
N LYS A 133 -16.75 8.55 5.48
CA LYS A 133 -17.76 8.24 6.47
C LYS A 133 -17.40 8.78 7.86
N ALA A 134 -16.13 8.66 8.27
CA ALA A 134 -15.66 9.23 9.54
C ALA A 134 -15.79 10.75 9.58
N THR A 135 -15.48 11.42 8.48
CA THR A 135 -15.61 12.89 8.37
C THR A 135 -17.07 13.33 8.47
N LEU A 136 -18.00 12.61 7.85
CA LEU A 136 -19.43 12.91 7.94
C LEU A 136 -19.95 12.80 9.38
N ILE A 137 -19.57 11.74 10.10
CA ILE A 137 -19.94 11.57 11.53
C ILE A 137 -19.39 12.72 12.38
N HIS A 138 -18.18 13.18 12.08
CA HIS A 138 -17.58 14.30 12.81
C HIS A 138 -18.30 15.63 12.55
N ILE A 139 -18.78 15.87 11.32
CA ILE A 139 -19.55 17.08 10.95
C ILE A 139 -20.92 17.06 11.64
N GLU A 140 -21.62 15.93 11.66
CA GLU A 140 -22.90 15.78 12.38
C GLU A 140 -22.73 16.10 13.87
N ARG A 141 -21.61 15.71 14.47
CA ARG A 141 -21.30 16.03 15.87
C ARG A 141 -21.15 17.53 16.16
N LEU A 142 -20.72 18.33 15.19
CA LEU A 142 -20.54 19.78 15.35
C LEU A 142 -21.83 20.57 15.15
N GLN A 143 -22.90 19.93 14.65
CA GLN A 143 -24.21 20.56 14.41
C GLN A 143 -25.22 20.28 15.52
N ASP A 144 -24.96 19.32 16.41
CA ASP A 144 -25.72 19.04 17.65
C ASP A 144 -25.09 19.76 18.85
#